data_b3be4a706dbe78794c25a101869afba1
#
_entry.id   b3be4a706dbe78794c25a101869afba1
#
_cell.length_a   1.000
_cell.length_b   1.000
_cell.length_c   1.000
_cell.angle_alpha   90.00
_cell.angle_beta   90.00
_cell.angle_gamma   90.00
#
_symmetry.space_group_name_H-M   'P 1'
#
loop_
_entity.id
_entity.type
_entity.pdbx_description
1 polymer ?
#
loop_
_entity_poly.entity_id
_entity_poly.type
_entity_poly.pdbx_seq_one_letter_code
_entity_poly.pdbx_strand_id
1 'polypeptide(L)'
;FQAEDGIRDRSPSRGLGDVYKRQDFDRTKIEVREIKKMGRGSVDSNQIFFDNLEISEEDRIGEEGKGFRYILDSLNPERILIAAEALGIGKDALDKAVKYANERIVFDRPIGKNQSIQHPLAELWIELEAAELLISKAAYQYDKGQNSGGLANAAKYYAAEVAFKTATQAVVTLGGMGYAKEYHVERLLRESLIPKLAPVSSQMILNYISEKILHLPRSY
;
A
#
# COMPACT_ATOMS: atom_id res chain seq x y z
N PHE A 1 -2.92 4.54 10.57
CA PHE A 1 -4.09 5.20 11.13
C PHE A 1 -3.67 6.58 11.60
N GLN A 2 -4.13 7.64 10.94
CA GLN A 2 -4.00 9.01 11.43
C GLN A 2 -5.22 9.32 12.29
N ALA A 3 -4.97 9.75 13.52
CA ALA A 3 -5.98 10.38 14.34
C ALA A 3 -5.77 11.88 14.25
N GLU A 4 -6.42 12.55 13.32
CA GLU A 4 -6.49 14.01 13.39
C GLU A 4 -7.82 14.50 13.98
N ASP A 5 -8.93 13.79 13.91
CA ASP A 5 -10.19 14.21 14.51
C ASP A 5 -11.12 13.03 14.80
N GLY A 6 -10.71 12.18 15.70
CA GLY A 6 -11.51 11.05 16.18
C GLY A 6 -10.96 9.69 15.76
N ILE A 7 -10.71 8.88 16.76
CA ILE A 7 -10.22 7.51 16.58
C ILE A 7 -11.36 6.65 16.07
N ARG A 8 -11.16 5.98 14.94
CA ARG A 8 -12.01 4.87 14.53
C ARG A 8 -11.49 3.60 15.19
N ASP A 9 -12.18 3.10 16.16
CA ASP A 9 -11.84 1.85 16.82
C ASP A 9 -12.40 0.65 16.05
N ARG A 10 -11.55 -0.36 15.84
CA ARG A 10 -11.94 -1.71 15.47
C ARG A 10 -11.96 -2.55 16.74
N SER A 11 -12.99 -2.46 17.53
CA SER A 11 -13.17 -3.42 18.61
C SER A 11 -14.14 -4.50 18.13
N PRO A 12 -13.69 -5.74 17.90
CA PRO A 12 -14.63 -6.84 17.73
C PRO A 12 -15.34 -7.05 19.07
N SER A 13 -16.56 -6.57 19.17
CA SER A 13 -17.40 -6.90 20.30
C SER A 13 -17.78 -8.37 20.14
N ARG A 14 -17.16 -9.25 20.94
CA ARG A 14 -17.52 -10.66 20.98
C ARG A 14 -19.02 -10.78 21.27
N GLY A 15 -19.81 -11.09 20.26
CA GLY A 15 -21.24 -11.34 20.36
C GLY A 15 -22.16 -10.30 19.71
N LEU A 16 -21.65 -9.11 19.28
CA LEU A 16 -22.48 -8.05 18.66
C LEU A 16 -22.08 -7.72 17.22
N GLY A 17 -21.09 -8.42 16.66
CA GLY A 17 -20.50 -8.08 15.36
C GLY A 17 -19.58 -6.86 15.43
N ASP A 18 -18.96 -6.50 14.30
CA ASP A 18 -18.10 -5.33 14.23
C ASP A 18 -18.91 -4.03 14.37
N VAL A 19 -18.47 -3.16 15.27
CA VAL A 19 -19.08 -1.84 15.49
C VAL A 19 -18.05 -0.77 15.18
N TYR A 20 -18.40 0.18 14.30
CA TYR A 20 -17.66 1.40 14.09
C TYR A 20 -18.26 2.54 14.89
N LYS A 21 -17.39 3.34 15.48
CA LYS A 21 -17.77 4.47 16.32
C LYS A 21 -16.81 5.63 16.10
N ARG A 22 -17.32 6.84 16.19
CA ARG A 22 -16.56 8.07 16.32
C ARG A 22 -16.53 8.46 17.78
N GLN A 23 -15.37 8.89 18.28
CA GLN A 23 -15.22 9.27 19.68
C GLN A 23 -14.17 10.36 19.84
N ASP A 24 -14.31 11.16 20.89
CA ASP A 24 -13.31 12.12 21.28
C ASP A 24 -12.09 11.42 21.89
N PHE A 25 -10.92 12.03 21.70
CA PHE A 25 -9.66 11.47 22.18
C PHE A 25 -9.41 11.88 23.63
N ASP A 26 -9.93 11.12 24.58
CA ASP A 26 -9.67 11.31 26.01
C ASP A 26 -8.37 10.64 26.42
N ARG A 27 -7.32 11.43 26.60
CA ARG A 27 -6.00 10.94 27.02
C ARG A 27 -5.94 10.39 28.46
N THR A 28 -6.94 10.59 29.26
CA THR A 28 -7.03 9.98 30.60
C THR A 28 -7.45 8.52 30.53
N LYS A 29 -8.15 8.13 29.45
CA LYS A 29 -8.68 6.80 29.21
C LYS A 29 -8.07 6.10 27.97
N ILE A 30 -7.24 6.82 27.20
CA ILE A 30 -6.62 6.29 25.99
C ILE A 30 -5.09 6.45 26.11
N GLU A 31 -4.41 5.32 26.23
CA GLU A 31 -2.95 5.27 26.18
C GLU A 31 -2.49 5.02 24.72
N VAL A 32 -1.53 5.79 24.26
CA VAL A 32 -0.94 5.66 22.91
C VAL A 32 0.54 5.38 23.02
N ARG A 33 1.00 4.30 22.40
CA ARG A 33 2.41 3.93 22.33
C ARG A 33 2.88 3.91 20.88
N GLU A 34 3.87 4.74 20.56
CA GLU A 34 4.43 4.84 19.23
C GLU A 34 5.12 3.54 18.80
N ILE A 35 4.86 3.09 17.57
CA ILE A 35 5.55 1.98 16.92
C ILE A 35 6.63 2.54 16.00
N LYS A 36 7.90 2.26 16.29
CA LYS A 36 9.02 2.60 15.41
C LYS A 36 8.95 1.79 14.12
N LYS A 37 9.12 2.46 12.98
CA LYS A 37 8.95 1.86 11.64
C LYS A 37 10.18 2.10 10.77
N MET A 38 10.38 1.24 9.78
CA MET A 38 11.46 1.41 8.81
C MET A 38 11.15 2.46 7.74
N GLY A 39 9.88 2.78 7.50
CA GLY A 39 9.39 3.76 6.54
C GLY A 39 8.20 4.55 7.09
N ARG A 40 7.59 5.39 6.27
CA ARG A 40 6.46 6.25 6.66
C ARG A 40 6.80 7.16 7.85
N GLY A 41 7.97 7.81 7.80
CA GLY A 41 8.43 8.67 8.89
C GLY A 41 7.57 9.91 9.14
N SER A 42 6.77 10.34 8.15
CA SER A 42 5.83 11.46 8.27
C SER A 42 4.47 11.08 8.87
N VAL A 43 4.22 9.81 9.10
CA VAL A 43 2.93 9.29 9.60
C VAL A 43 3.19 8.38 10.78
N ASP A 44 2.51 8.59 11.89
CA ASP A 44 2.60 7.74 13.07
C ASP A 44 1.87 6.41 12.86
N SER A 45 2.36 5.38 13.54
CA SER A 45 1.64 4.13 13.79
C SER A 45 1.74 3.84 15.28
N ASN A 46 0.62 3.54 15.90
CA ASN A 46 0.56 3.48 17.35
C ASN A 46 -0.19 2.22 17.81
N GLN A 47 0.22 1.68 18.94
CA GLN A 47 -0.64 0.85 19.76
C GLN A 47 -1.54 1.75 20.60
N ILE A 48 -2.82 1.43 20.63
CA ILE A 48 -3.81 2.21 21.37
C ILE A 48 -4.49 1.28 22.37
N PHE A 49 -4.52 1.71 23.64
CA PHE A 49 -5.17 0.99 24.74
C PHE A 49 -6.29 1.85 25.26
N PHE A 50 -7.47 1.27 25.36
CA PHE A 50 -8.67 1.93 25.89
C PHE A 50 -8.96 1.36 27.29
N ASP A 51 -9.13 2.22 28.28
CA ASP A 51 -9.49 1.85 29.63
C ASP A 51 -10.83 2.49 30.02
N ASN A 52 -11.88 1.69 30.05
CA ASN A 52 -13.24 2.10 30.44
C ASN A 52 -13.71 3.40 29.75
N LEU A 53 -13.42 3.56 28.47
CA LEU A 53 -13.91 4.69 27.68
C LEU A 53 -15.40 4.48 27.36
N GLU A 54 -16.24 5.32 27.92
CA GLU A 54 -17.67 5.35 27.62
C GLU A 54 -17.92 6.07 26.30
N ILE A 55 -18.75 5.50 25.45
CA ILE A 55 -19.09 6.03 24.14
C ILE A 55 -20.60 6.03 24.00
N SER A 56 -21.16 7.17 23.58
CA SER A 56 -22.59 7.31 23.35
C SER A 56 -23.07 6.39 22.24
N GLU A 57 -24.28 5.87 22.38
CA GLU A 57 -24.91 5.11 21.29
C GLU A 57 -25.08 5.93 20.01
N GLU A 58 -25.19 7.25 20.14
CA GLU A 58 -25.30 8.19 19.02
C GLU A 58 -24.02 8.27 18.17
N ASP A 59 -22.86 7.93 18.76
CA ASP A 59 -21.56 7.88 18.07
C ASP A 59 -21.37 6.58 17.26
N ARG A 60 -22.33 5.66 17.32
CA ARG A 60 -22.29 4.44 16.54
C ARG A 60 -22.45 4.73 15.03
N ILE A 61 -21.58 4.16 14.21
CA ILE A 61 -21.66 4.27 12.77
C ILE A 61 -22.40 3.08 12.19
N GLY A 62 -23.63 3.32 11.73
CA GLY A 62 -24.46 2.33 11.05
C GLY A 62 -25.14 1.33 12.00
N GLU A 63 -25.58 0.21 11.46
CA GLU A 63 -26.33 -0.82 12.17
C GLU A 63 -25.44 -1.81 12.90
N GLU A 64 -25.88 -2.29 14.05
CA GLU A 64 -25.19 -3.37 14.78
C GLU A 64 -25.03 -4.62 13.91
N GLY A 65 -23.87 -5.26 14.05
CA GLY A 65 -23.53 -6.47 13.29
C GLY A 65 -23.15 -6.24 11.82
N LYS A 66 -23.20 -4.99 11.31
CA LYS A 66 -22.87 -4.66 9.92
C LYS A 66 -21.55 -3.89 9.75
N GLY A 67 -20.79 -3.67 10.81
CA GLY A 67 -19.56 -2.87 10.79
C GLY A 67 -18.53 -3.35 9.78
N PHE A 68 -18.33 -4.67 9.66
CA PHE A 68 -17.41 -5.24 8.67
C PHE A 68 -17.83 -4.93 7.23
N ARG A 69 -19.12 -4.89 6.93
CA ARG A 69 -19.62 -4.52 5.61
C ARG A 69 -19.31 -3.06 5.27
N TYR A 70 -19.50 -2.15 6.22
CA TYR A 70 -19.21 -0.73 6.03
C TYR A 70 -17.72 -0.48 5.75
N ILE A 71 -16.82 -1.23 6.41
CA ILE A 71 -15.38 -1.09 6.12
C ILE A 71 -15.01 -1.64 4.75
N LEU A 72 -15.67 -2.70 4.28
CA LEU A 72 -15.42 -3.24 2.94
C LEU A 72 -15.73 -2.21 1.84
N ASP A 73 -16.76 -1.37 2.03
CA ASP A 73 -17.12 -0.32 1.08
C ASP A 73 -16.00 0.73 0.94
N SER A 74 -15.25 1.01 2.01
CA SER A 74 -14.11 1.93 1.98
C SER A 74 -12.80 1.28 1.50
N LEU A 75 -12.66 -0.03 1.61
CA LEU A 75 -11.42 -0.73 1.28
C LEU A 75 -11.14 -0.83 -0.22
N ASN A 76 -12.15 -0.81 -1.08
CA ASN A 76 -11.93 -0.87 -2.54
C ASN A 76 -11.26 0.41 -3.06
N PRO A 77 -11.78 1.63 -2.80
CA PRO A 77 -11.08 2.86 -3.18
C PRO A 77 -9.72 2.97 -2.51
N GLU A 78 -9.56 2.56 -1.25
CA GLU A 78 -8.27 2.56 -0.58
C GLU A 78 -7.24 1.68 -1.29
N ARG A 79 -7.63 0.48 -1.76
CA ARG A 79 -6.73 -0.38 -2.56
C ARG A 79 -6.30 0.28 -3.86
N ILE A 80 -7.19 0.98 -4.54
CA ILE A 80 -6.87 1.72 -5.78
C ILE A 80 -5.89 2.86 -5.48
N LEU A 81 -6.09 3.62 -4.40
CA LEU A 81 -5.19 4.69 -3.97
C LEU A 81 -3.80 4.15 -3.61
N ILE A 82 -3.72 3.07 -2.86
CA ILE A 82 -2.43 2.44 -2.51
C ILE A 82 -1.74 1.86 -3.75
N ALA A 83 -2.49 1.35 -4.72
CA ALA A 83 -1.92 0.93 -6.00
C ALA A 83 -1.31 2.10 -6.77
N ALA A 84 -1.99 3.25 -6.82
CA ALA A 84 -1.48 4.46 -7.45
C ALA A 84 -0.25 5.02 -6.73
N GLU A 85 -0.23 4.99 -5.40
CA GLU A 85 0.95 5.34 -4.60
C GLU A 85 2.14 4.42 -4.93
N ALA A 86 1.92 3.10 -4.96
CA ALA A 86 2.95 2.13 -5.31
C ALA A 86 3.51 2.40 -6.72
N LEU A 87 2.63 2.67 -7.69
CA LEU A 87 3.04 3.05 -9.05
C LEU A 87 3.94 4.29 -9.04
N GLY A 88 3.59 5.33 -8.27
CA GLY A 88 4.39 6.55 -8.14
C GLY A 88 5.77 6.28 -7.56
N ILE A 89 5.87 5.43 -6.52
CA ILE A 89 7.15 4.98 -5.94
C ILE A 89 7.98 4.25 -7.01
N GLY A 90 7.38 3.34 -7.77
CA GLY A 90 8.04 2.60 -8.83
C GLY A 90 8.57 3.51 -9.95
N LYS A 91 7.75 4.45 -10.42
CA LYS A 91 8.15 5.41 -11.47
C LYS A 91 9.31 6.30 -11.01
N ASP A 92 9.26 6.87 -9.79
CA ASP A 92 10.36 7.67 -9.25
C ASP A 92 11.66 6.86 -9.09
N ALA A 93 11.56 5.60 -8.66
CA ALA A 93 12.70 4.70 -8.57
C ALA A 93 13.32 4.40 -9.94
N LEU A 94 12.49 4.13 -10.95
CA LEU A 94 12.94 3.90 -12.31
C LEU A 94 13.64 5.12 -12.90
N ASP A 95 13.04 6.30 -12.76
CA ASP A 95 13.60 7.56 -13.27
C ASP A 95 14.99 7.85 -12.68
N LYS A 96 15.15 7.64 -11.36
CA LYS A 96 16.44 7.79 -10.69
C LYS A 96 17.48 6.79 -11.20
N ALA A 97 17.08 5.54 -11.41
CA ALA A 97 17.96 4.50 -11.94
C ALA A 97 18.39 4.81 -13.38
N VAL A 98 17.46 5.22 -14.25
CA VAL A 98 17.73 5.60 -15.63
C VAL A 98 18.65 6.81 -15.69
N LYS A 99 18.38 7.85 -14.89
CA LYS A 99 19.24 9.04 -14.81
C LYS A 99 20.66 8.65 -14.42
N TYR A 100 20.82 7.91 -13.34
CA TYR A 100 22.14 7.47 -12.87
C TYR A 100 22.85 6.59 -13.91
N ALA A 101 22.15 5.68 -14.59
CA ALA A 101 22.71 4.82 -15.61
C ALA A 101 23.26 5.60 -16.82
N ASN A 102 22.66 6.76 -17.14
CA ASN A 102 23.12 7.64 -18.21
C ASN A 102 24.32 8.53 -17.79
N GLU A 103 24.37 8.93 -16.52
CA GLU A 103 25.39 9.88 -16.01
C GLU A 103 26.64 9.17 -15.48
N ARG A 104 26.53 7.96 -14.95
CA ARG A 104 27.64 7.23 -14.35
C ARG A 104 28.57 6.66 -15.40
N ILE A 105 29.78 7.18 -15.48
CA ILE A 105 30.81 6.72 -16.41
C ILE A 105 31.70 5.66 -15.74
N VAL A 106 31.84 4.51 -16.35
CA VAL A 106 32.77 3.43 -15.97
C VAL A 106 33.35 2.85 -17.25
N PHE A 107 34.68 2.64 -17.30
CA PHE A 107 35.37 2.23 -18.49
C PHE A 107 35.06 3.12 -19.71
N ASP A 108 35.15 4.45 -19.50
CA ASP A 108 34.97 5.52 -20.48
C ASP A 108 33.61 5.57 -21.18
N ARG A 109 32.58 4.98 -20.58
CA ARG A 109 31.20 5.00 -21.10
C ARG A 109 30.14 4.96 -19.99
N PRO A 110 28.96 5.49 -20.26
CA PRO A 110 27.84 5.34 -19.34
C PRO A 110 27.52 3.87 -19.05
N ILE A 111 27.22 3.53 -17.79
CA ILE A 111 26.84 2.15 -17.43
C ILE A 111 25.57 1.70 -18.13
N GLY A 112 24.69 2.65 -18.50
CA GLY A 112 23.48 2.40 -19.29
C GLY A 112 23.73 1.83 -20.68
N LYS A 113 24.97 1.79 -21.17
CA LYS A 113 25.32 1.08 -22.40
C LYS A 113 25.42 -0.45 -22.25
N ASN A 114 25.33 -0.96 -21.03
CA ASN A 114 25.38 -2.40 -20.79
C ASN A 114 23.97 -3.01 -20.81
N GLN A 115 23.76 -4.07 -21.57
CA GLN A 115 22.46 -4.76 -21.67
C GLN A 115 21.97 -5.30 -20.32
N SER A 116 22.90 -5.72 -19.43
CA SER A 116 22.58 -6.13 -18.06
C SER A 116 21.96 -5.01 -17.18
N ILE A 117 22.11 -3.75 -17.60
CA ILE A 117 21.46 -2.58 -16.99
C ILE A 117 20.20 -2.20 -17.77
N GLN A 118 20.29 -2.19 -19.12
CA GLN A 118 19.18 -1.76 -19.99
C GLN A 118 17.95 -2.67 -19.88
N HIS A 119 18.17 -3.99 -19.98
CA HIS A 119 17.06 -4.93 -20.08
C HIS A 119 16.20 -4.94 -18.82
N PRO A 120 16.74 -5.03 -17.57
CA PRO A 120 15.92 -4.94 -16.37
C PRO A 120 15.13 -3.62 -16.27
N LEU A 121 15.73 -2.49 -16.64
CA LEU A 121 15.03 -1.19 -16.59
C LEU A 121 13.92 -1.12 -17.65
N ALA A 122 14.13 -1.68 -18.85
CA ALA A 122 13.10 -1.74 -19.88
C ALA A 122 11.92 -2.66 -19.49
N GLU A 123 12.20 -3.83 -18.91
CA GLU A 123 11.17 -4.73 -18.39
C GLU A 123 10.33 -4.05 -17.31
N LEU A 124 10.97 -3.35 -16.38
CA LEU A 124 10.29 -2.65 -15.31
C LEU A 124 9.42 -1.50 -15.82
N TRP A 125 9.85 -0.80 -16.85
CA TRP A 125 9.02 0.20 -17.49
C TRP A 125 7.73 -0.42 -18.06
N ILE A 126 7.83 -1.55 -18.77
CA ILE A 126 6.67 -2.28 -19.30
C ILE A 126 5.72 -2.72 -18.18
N GLU A 127 6.26 -3.25 -17.08
CA GLU A 127 5.47 -3.69 -15.94
C GLU A 127 4.76 -2.51 -15.25
N LEU A 128 5.41 -1.34 -15.14
CA LEU A 128 4.79 -0.13 -14.59
C LEU A 128 3.66 0.40 -15.47
N GLU A 129 3.83 0.41 -16.79
CA GLU A 129 2.76 0.77 -17.74
C GLU A 129 1.56 -0.18 -17.62
N ALA A 130 1.82 -1.49 -17.52
CA ALA A 130 0.74 -2.48 -17.30
C ALA A 130 0.03 -2.26 -15.95
N ALA A 131 0.77 -1.91 -14.90
CA ALA A 131 0.19 -1.59 -13.60
C ALA A 131 -0.71 -0.33 -13.67
N GLU A 132 -0.27 0.71 -14.37
CA GLU A 132 -1.04 1.94 -14.57
C GLU A 132 -2.38 1.68 -15.29
N LEU A 133 -2.36 0.89 -16.35
CA LEU A 133 -3.57 0.50 -17.07
C LEU A 133 -4.54 -0.27 -16.17
N LEU A 134 -4.03 -1.17 -15.34
CA LEU A 134 -4.84 -1.95 -14.41
C LEU A 134 -5.46 -1.07 -13.32
N ILE A 135 -4.70 -0.12 -12.77
CA ILE A 135 -5.18 0.88 -11.81
C ILE A 135 -6.28 1.74 -12.42
N SER A 136 -6.02 2.28 -13.62
CA SER A 136 -6.97 3.12 -14.35
C SER A 136 -8.28 2.40 -14.63
N LYS A 137 -8.22 1.11 -15.00
CA LYS A 137 -9.40 0.28 -15.20
C LYS A 137 -10.17 0.06 -13.90
N ALA A 138 -9.47 -0.19 -12.79
CA ALA A 138 -10.10 -0.37 -11.48
C ALA A 138 -10.80 0.92 -11.00
N ALA A 139 -10.14 2.07 -11.15
CA ALA A 139 -10.68 3.38 -10.81
C ALA A 139 -11.92 3.71 -11.67
N TYR A 140 -11.83 3.51 -12.98
CA TYR A 140 -12.97 3.75 -13.88
C TYR A 140 -14.20 2.90 -13.51
N GLN A 141 -14.01 1.62 -13.18
CA GLN A 141 -15.14 0.77 -12.75
C GLN A 141 -15.74 1.24 -11.43
N TYR A 142 -14.90 1.65 -10.48
CA TYR A 142 -15.35 2.20 -9.21
C TYR A 142 -16.19 3.47 -9.42
N ASP A 143 -15.71 4.43 -10.22
CA ASP A 143 -16.40 5.68 -10.51
C ASP A 143 -17.76 5.47 -11.23
N LYS A 144 -17.89 4.37 -11.97
CA LYS A 144 -19.15 3.97 -12.62
C LYS A 144 -20.09 3.19 -11.70
N GLY A 145 -19.77 3.01 -10.43
CA GLY A 145 -20.56 2.22 -9.50
C GLY A 145 -20.60 0.72 -9.82
N GLN A 146 -19.67 0.22 -10.64
CA GLN A 146 -19.57 -1.18 -11.01
C GLN A 146 -18.80 -1.96 -9.94
N ASN A 147 -18.96 -3.29 -9.92
CA ASN A 147 -18.20 -4.14 -9.02
C ASN A 147 -16.71 -4.10 -9.38
N SER A 148 -15.95 -3.30 -8.66
CA SER A 148 -14.51 -3.10 -8.85
C SER A 148 -13.63 -3.96 -7.96
N GLY A 149 -14.21 -4.75 -7.03
CA GLY A 149 -13.45 -5.47 -6.00
C GLY A 149 -12.35 -6.38 -6.55
N GLY A 150 -12.60 -7.11 -7.62
CA GLY A 150 -11.60 -7.97 -8.28
C GLY A 150 -10.44 -7.15 -8.86
N LEU A 151 -10.75 -6.09 -9.59
CA LEU A 151 -9.73 -5.23 -10.20
C LEU A 151 -8.97 -4.37 -9.18
N ALA A 152 -9.64 -3.87 -8.13
CA ALA A 152 -8.99 -3.13 -7.05
C ALA A 152 -7.95 -4.00 -6.32
N ASN A 153 -8.29 -5.26 -6.06
CA ASN A 153 -7.35 -6.24 -5.50
C ASN A 153 -6.19 -6.54 -6.45
N ALA A 154 -6.47 -6.81 -7.72
CA ALA A 154 -5.44 -7.11 -8.73
C ALA A 154 -4.50 -5.92 -8.96
N ALA A 155 -5.03 -4.71 -9.08
CA ALA A 155 -4.25 -3.49 -9.25
C ALA A 155 -3.32 -3.25 -8.05
N LYS A 156 -3.84 -3.36 -6.82
CA LYS A 156 -3.05 -3.19 -5.59
C LYS A 156 -1.94 -4.24 -5.49
N TYR A 157 -2.25 -5.49 -5.76
CA TYR A 157 -1.28 -6.57 -5.73
C TYR A 157 -0.17 -6.33 -6.75
N TYR A 158 -0.54 -6.14 -8.02
CA TYR A 158 0.43 -6.04 -9.09
C TYR A 158 1.31 -4.78 -8.98
N ALA A 159 0.71 -3.62 -8.72
CA ALA A 159 1.45 -2.38 -8.53
C ALA A 159 2.45 -2.45 -7.36
N ALA A 160 2.06 -3.08 -6.25
CA ALA A 160 2.94 -3.25 -5.09
C ALA A 160 4.14 -4.17 -5.40
N GLU A 161 3.92 -5.28 -6.14
CA GLU A 161 5.01 -6.18 -6.56
C GLU A 161 5.98 -5.48 -7.51
N VAL A 162 5.45 -4.78 -8.51
CA VAL A 162 6.27 -4.05 -9.50
C VAL A 162 7.04 -2.91 -8.84
N ALA A 163 6.41 -2.12 -7.97
CA ALA A 163 7.08 -1.03 -7.24
C ALA A 163 8.26 -1.54 -6.40
N PHE A 164 8.08 -2.62 -5.67
CA PHE A 164 9.15 -3.23 -4.87
C PHE A 164 10.29 -3.76 -5.75
N LYS A 165 9.95 -4.45 -6.85
CA LYS A 165 10.92 -4.94 -7.84
C LYS A 165 11.73 -3.78 -8.43
N THR A 166 11.05 -2.69 -8.81
CA THR A 166 11.66 -1.50 -9.42
C THR A 166 12.57 -0.77 -8.43
N ALA A 167 12.11 -0.55 -7.20
CA ALA A 167 12.91 0.11 -6.18
C ALA A 167 14.15 -0.72 -5.80
N THR A 168 14.02 -2.05 -5.77
CA THR A 168 15.15 -2.97 -5.58
C THR A 168 16.15 -2.85 -6.72
N GLN A 169 15.68 -2.88 -7.97
CA GLN A 169 16.54 -2.74 -9.14
C GLN A 169 17.22 -1.37 -9.19
N ALA A 170 16.56 -0.31 -8.77
CA ALA A 170 17.16 1.03 -8.68
C ALA A 170 18.35 1.03 -7.72
N VAL A 171 18.21 0.44 -6.52
CA VAL A 171 19.33 0.29 -5.57
C VAL A 171 20.48 -0.49 -6.19
N VAL A 172 20.18 -1.61 -6.87
CA VAL A 172 21.19 -2.45 -7.53
C VAL A 172 21.88 -1.70 -8.68
N THR A 173 21.12 -0.94 -9.49
CA THR A 173 21.67 -0.15 -10.59
C THR A 173 22.62 0.94 -10.13
N LEU A 174 22.33 1.60 -9.00
CA LEU A 174 23.20 2.61 -8.40
C LEU A 174 24.38 1.99 -7.63
N GLY A 175 24.32 0.70 -7.30
CA GLY A 175 25.37 0.03 -6.55
C GLY A 175 25.57 0.65 -5.15
N GLY A 176 26.80 0.93 -4.76
CA GLY A 176 27.09 1.57 -3.46
C GLY A 176 26.36 2.89 -3.25
N MET A 177 26.13 3.67 -4.31
CA MET A 177 25.36 4.93 -4.24
C MET A 177 23.86 4.68 -4.01
N GLY A 178 23.34 3.51 -4.41
CA GLY A 178 21.97 3.10 -4.09
C GLY A 178 21.74 2.85 -2.60
N TYR A 179 22.79 2.58 -1.85
CA TYR A 179 22.75 2.40 -0.40
C TYR A 179 22.92 3.73 0.37
N ALA A 180 23.37 4.78 -0.30
CA ALA A 180 23.56 6.10 0.27
C ALA A 180 22.22 6.86 0.36
N LYS A 181 21.96 7.51 1.51
CA LYS A 181 20.69 8.22 1.74
C LYS A 181 20.46 9.39 0.80
N GLU A 182 21.53 10.05 0.33
CA GLU A 182 21.46 11.21 -0.55
C GLU A 182 20.81 10.96 -1.92
N TYR A 183 20.84 9.72 -2.41
CA TYR A 183 20.20 9.31 -3.67
C TYR A 183 18.73 8.95 -3.52
N HIS A 184 18.23 8.78 -2.31
CA HIS A 184 16.85 8.48 -1.95
C HIS A 184 16.26 7.17 -2.48
N VAL A 185 16.96 6.39 -3.30
CA VAL A 185 16.46 5.09 -3.79
C VAL A 185 16.34 4.06 -2.66
N GLU A 186 17.21 4.13 -1.64
CA GLU A 186 17.09 3.32 -0.43
C GLU A 186 15.77 3.61 0.32
N ARG A 187 15.34 4.88 0.34
CA ARG A 187 14.07 5.28 0.93
C ARG A 187 12.91 4.73 0.12
N LEU A 188 12.95 4.83 -1.21
CA LEU A 188 11.91 4.28 -2.08
C LEU A 188 11.77 2.76 -1.90
N LEU A 189 12.89 2.04 -1.71
CA LEU A 189 12.86 0.61 -1.40
C LEU A 189 12.13 0.33 -0.07
N ARG A 190 12.41 1.09 0.99
CA ARG A 190 11.73 0.92 2.29
C ARG A 190 10.24 1.27 2.19
N GLU A 191 9.88 2.36 1.49
CA GLU A 191 8.50 2.78 1.30
C GLU A 191 7.70 1.79 0.44
N SER A 192 8.32 1.15 -0.57
CA SER A 192 7.65 0.19 -1.45
C SER A 192 7.21 -1.11 -0.75
N LEU A 193 7.67 -1.37 0.48
CA LEU A 193 7.23 -2.52 1.27
C LEU A 193 5.81 -2.34 1.83
N ILE A 194 5.41 -1.11 2.19
CA ILE A 194 4.09 -0.86 2.77
C ILE A 194 2.95 -1.28 1.83
N PRO A 195 2.95 -0.92 0.53
CA PRO A 195 1.91 -1.39 -0.39
C PRO A 195 1.79 -2.91 -0.48
N LYS A 196 2.83 -3.68 -0.18
CA LYS A 196 2.76 -5.15 -0.14
C LYS A 196 2.04 -5.67 1.11
N LEU A 197 2.09 -4.93 2.22
CA LEU A 197 1.57 -5.34 3.52
C LEU A 197 0.17 -4.80 3.79
N ALA A 198 -0.11 -3.55 3.42
CA ALA A 198 -1.32 -2.80 3.75
C ALA A 198 -2.05 -2.33 2.48
N PRO A 199 -3.38 -2.06 2.54
CA PRO A 199 -4.29 -2.35 3.67
C PRO A 199 -4.62 -3.84 3.80
N VAL A 200 -4.30 -4.65 2.78
CA VAL A 200 -4.51 -6.10 2.72
C VAL A 200 -3.25 -6.77 2.20
N SER A 201 -2.80 -7.85 2.81
CA SER A 201 -1.60 -8.57 2.37
C SER A 201 -1.77 -9.21 0.99
N SER A 202 -0.66 -9.42 0.29
CA SER A 202 -0.63 -10.08 -1.02
C SER A 202 -1.30 -11.45 -0.99
N GLN A 203 -1.12 -12.23 0.09
CA GLN A 203 -1.72 -13.56 0.28
C GLN A 203 -3.24 -13.48 0.34
N MET A 204 -3.78 -12.55 1.11
CA MET A 204 -5.24 -12.36 1.23
C MET A 204 -5.87 -11.92 -0.10
N ILE A 205 -5.16 -11.11 -0.87
CA ILE A 205 -5.60 -10.71 -2.22
C ILE A 205 -5.66 -11.92 -3.15
N LEU A 206 -4.63 -12.74 -3.15
CA LEU A 206 -4.58 -13.94 -3.99
C LEU A 206 -5.67 -14.95 -3.59
N ASN A 207 -5.94 -15.13 -2.29
CA ASN A 207 -7.06 -15.93 -1.81
C ASN A 207 -8.40 -15.38 -2.31
N TYR A 208 -8.61 -14.07 -2.24
CA TYR A 208 -9.83 -13.45 -2.75
C TYR A 208 -10.01 -13.67 -4.26
N ILE A 209 -8.96 -13.47 -5.05
CA ILE A 209 -8.99 -13.67 -6.50
C ILE A 209 -9.28 -15.13 -6.82
N SER A 210 -8.60 -16.07 -6.15
CA SER A 210 -8.80 -17.49 -6.35
C SER A 210 -10.24 -17.91 -6.06
N GLU A 211 -10.79 -17.50 -4.93
CA GLU A 211 -12.14 -17.90 -4.51
C GLU A 211 -13.24 -17.14 -5.26
N LYS A 212 -13.13 -15.80 -5.38
CA LYS A 212 -14.23 -14.95 -5.86
C LYS A 212 -14.22 -14.70 -7.36
N ILE A 213 -13.05 -14.78 -8.00
CA ILE A 213 -12.90 -14.49 -9.43
C ILE A 213 -12.71 -15.77 -10.23
N LEU A 214 -11.84 -16.67 -9.74
CA LEU A 214 -11.56 -17.94 -10.42
C LEU A 214 -12.46 -19.08 -9.97
N HIS A 215 -13.29 -18.86 -8.95
CA HIS A 215 -14.23 -19.85 -8.39
C HIS A 215 -13.57 -21.16 -7.93
N LEU A 216 -12.31 -21.04 -7.47
CA LEU A 216 -11.61 -22.17 -6.87
C LEU A 216 -12.17 -22.49 -5.47
N PRO A 217 -12.05 -23.73 -5.00
CA PRO A 217 -12.44 -24.09 -3.65
C PRO A 217 -11.69 -23.24 -2.60
N ARG A 218 -12.39 -22.92 -1.53
CA ARG A 218 -11.79 -22.18 -0.40
C ARG A 218 -10.69 -23.01 0.25
N SER A 219 -9.54 -22.35 0.53
CA SER A 219 -8.32 -23.04 1.03
C SER A 219 -8.24 -23.16 2.55
N TYR A 220 -9.18 -22.51 3.31
CA TYR A 220 -9.18 -22.47 4.79
C TYR A 220 -10.61 -22.37 5.33
#